data_bfeee10d5709d104c8ea935d2fae520c
#
_entry.id   bfeee10d5709d104c8ea935d2fae520c
#
_cell.length_a   1.000
_cell.length_b   1.000
_cell.length_c   1.000
_cell.angle_alpha   90.00
_cell.angle_beta   90.00
_cell.angle_gamma   90.00
#
_symmetry.space_group_name_H-M   'P 1'
#
loop_
_entity.id
_entity.type
_entity.pdbx_description
1 polymer ?
#
loop_
_entity_poly.entity_id
_entity_poly.type
_entity_poly.pdbx_seq_one_letter_code
_entity_poly.pdbx_strand_id
1 'polypeptide(L)'
;EPGKKQMSKKGRVLVAMSGGIDSSIAAIMLHEEGYEVIGMTMKTWDYSTSGGSNKETGCCSLDSINDARNIAVNLGFPHYIIDIREEFGDYVIDHFTSEYLEGRTPNPCVLCNTHIKWDSLLRRADQLDCEFIATGHYAKIRLENERYIVSRGKDLQKDQSYALWGISQESLSRTIFPLGDLHKTDIKALALQKGLFELASKSESYEICFVPDNDYRGFLRRRVAGLEERVAGGAFVLETGEVVGSHEGYPFYTVGQRKGLGI
;
A
#
# COMPACT_ATOMS: atom_id res chain seq x y z
N GLU A 1 0.49 36.49 -24.54
CA GLU A 1 -0.28 35.26 -24.66
C GLU A 1 0.35 34.24 -23.74
N PRO A 2 -0.35 33.67 -22.75
CA PRO A 2 0.19 32.57 -21.96
C PRO A 2 0.32 31.34 -22.85
N GLY A 3 1.56 30.82 -22.97
CA GLY A 3 1.91 29.75 -23.86
C GLY A 3 0.98 28.53 -23.67
N LYS A 4 0.38 28.11 -24.78
CA LYS A 4 -0.34 26.81 -24.84
C LYS A 4 0.63 25.72 -24.41
N LYS A 5 0.46 25.18 -23.19
CA LYS A 5 1.13 23.97 -22.76
C LYS A 5 0.86 22.89 -23.81
N GLN A 6 1.90 22.44 -24.48
CA GLN A 6 1.80 21.35 -25.44
C GLN A 6 1.37 20.10 -24.63
N MET A 7 0.13 19.65 -24.81
CA MET A 7 -0.37 18.45 -24.16
C MET A 7 0.55 17.26 -24.51
N SER A 8 0.90 16.48 -23.51
CA SER A 8 1.71 15.28 -23.72
C SER A 8 0.99 14.35 -24.72
N LYS A 9 1.76 13.69 -25.58
CA LYS A 9 1.18 12.77 -26.58
C LYS A 9 0.51 11.52 -25.97
N LYS A 10 0.81 11.21 -24.69
CA LYS A 10 0.29 10.03 -23.98
C LYS A 10 -0.77 10.35 -22.92
N GLY A 11 -1.08 11.64 -22.69
CA GLY A 11 -2.05 12.08 -21.69
C GLY A 11 -1.40 12.42 -20.34
N ARG A 12 -2.24 12.78 -19.37
CA ARG A 12 -1.85 13.15 -18.01
C ARG A 12 -2.11 12.00 -17.06
N VAL A 13 -1.15 11.71 -16.16
CA VAL A 13 -1.23 10.63 -15.20
C VAL A 13 -0.94 11.09 -13.78
N LEU A 14 -1.82 10.74 -12.84
CA LEU A 14 -1.61 10.93 -11.41
C LEU A 14 -0.92 9.71 -10.82
N VAL A 15 0.31 9.85 -10.33
CA VAL A 15 1.11 8.76 -9.79
C VAL A 15 1.09 8.78 -8.27
N ALA A 16 0.63 7.70 -7.64
CA ALA A 16 0.72 7.53 -6.19
C ALA A 16 2.17 7.26 -5.80
N MET A 17 2.76 8.19 -5.05
CA MET A 17 4.15 8.17 -4.61
C MET A 17 4.21 8.01 -3.09
N SER A 18 4.76 6.88 -2.64
CA SER A 18 4.94 6.58 -1.20
C SER A 18 6.31 6.99 -0.66
N GLY A 19 7.18 7.56 -1.50
CA GLY A 19 8.59 7.80 -1.16
C GLY A 19 9.47 6.55 -1.14
N GLY A 20 8.93 5.40 -1.50
CA GLY A 20 9.68 4.16 -1.71
C GLY A 20 10.20 4.05 -3.15
N ILE A 21 11.18 3.16 -3.34
CA ILE A 21 11.83 2.94 -4.64
C ILE A 21 10.83 2.61 -5.77
N ASP A 22 9.84 1.76 -5.50
CA ASP A 22 8.92 1.25 -6.51
C ASP A 22 8.05 2.37 -7.09
N SER A 23 7.39 3.15 -6.24
CA SER A 23 6.56 4.28 -6.69
C SER A 23 7.38 5.38 -7.37
N SER A 24 8.62 5.57 -6.93
CA SER A 24 9.55 6.52 -7.51
C SER A 24 9.97 6.12 -8.92
N ILE A 25 10.37 4.88 -9.12
CA ILE A 25 10.71 4.36 -10.45
C ILE A 25 9.49 4.34 -11.37
N ALA A 26 8.30 4.00 -10.87
CA ALA A 26 7.06 4.08 -11.64
C ALA A 26 6.81 5.51 -12.19
N ALA A 27 7.00 6.54 -11.35
CA ALA A 27 6.85 7.93 -11.77
C ALA A 27 7.91 8.34 -12.81
N ILE A 28 9.17 7.93 -12.62
CA ILE A 28 10.27 8.21 -13.56
C ILE A 28 10.00 7.55 -14.92
N MET A 29 9.61 6.28 -14.94
CA MET A 29 9.31 5.55 -16.17
C MET A 29 8.20 6.24 -16.97
N LEU A 30 7.10 6.60 -16.34
CA LEU A 30 5.98 7.27 -17.00
C LEU A 30 6.38 8.66 -17.53
N HIS A 31 7.19 9.41 -16.77
CA HIS A 31 7.72 10.67 -17.20
C HIS A 31 8.62 10.52 -18.47
N GLU A 32 9.52 9.53 -18.47
CA GLU A 32 10.39 9.23 -19.61
C GLU A 32 9.64 8.69 -20.81
N GLU A 33 8.53 7.99 -20.59
CA GLU A 33 7.61 7.56 -21.65
C GLU A 33 6.81 8.72 -22.29
N GLY A 34 6.86 9.91 -21.71
CA GLY A 34 6.23 11.11 -22.25
C GLY A 34 4.82 11.38 -21.72
N TYR A 35 4.43 10.80 -20.59
CA TYR A 35 3.23 11.24 -19.86
C TYR A 35 3.47 12.59 -19.16
N GLU A 36 2.43 13.40 -19.04
CA GLU A 36 2.42 14.55 -18.12
C GLU A 36 2.15 14.01 -16.70
N VAL A 37 3.23 13.82 -15.92
CA VAL A 37 3.14 13.22 -14.58
C VAL A 37 2.74 14.27 -13.55
N ILE A 38 1.82 13.89 -12.65
CA ILE A 38 1.54 14.57 -11.38
C ILE A 38 1.77 13.57 -10.27
N GLY A 39 2.66 13.87 -9.32
CA GLY A 39 2.91 13.04 -8.15
C GLY A 39 1.92 13.31 -7.03
N MET A 40 1.51 12.28 -6.30
CA MET A 40 0.65 12.41 -5.13
C MET A 40 1.06 11.46 -4.02
N THR A 41 1.33 12.01 -2.83
CA THR A 41 1.52 11.23 -1.61
C THR A 41 0.25 11.28 -0.75
N MET A 42 -0.22 10.11 -0.33
CA MET A 42 -1.37 9.98 0.57
C MET A 42 -0.86 9.82 2.01
N LYS A 43 -1.28 10.73 2.90
CA LYS A 43 -1.08 10.58 4.34
C LYS A 43 -2.22 9.74 4.89
N THR A 44 -1.96 8.45 5.17
CA THR A 44 -2.97 7.46 5.52
C THR A 44 -3.16 7.27 7.03
N TRP A 45 -2.15 7.54 7.84
CA TRP A 45 -2.22 7.35 9.28
C TRP A 45 -1.17 8.20 10.01
N ASP A 46 -1.31 8.30 11.35
CA ASP A 46 -0.41 9.05 12.21
C ASP A 46 0.07 8.17 13.36
N TYR A 47 1.38 8.17 13.61
CA TYR A 47 2.00 7.38 14.67
C TYR A 47 1.46 7.73 16.06
N SER A 48 1.15 9.00 16.30
CA SER A 48 0.68 9.48 17.58
C SER A 48 -0.72 8.98 17.95
N THR A 49 -1.57 8.72 16.94
CA THR A 49 -2.97 8.32 17.14
C THR A 49 -3.20 6.81 16.99
N SER A 50 -2.32 6.11 16.28
CA SER A 50 -2.46 4.67 16.02
C SER A 50 -1.85 3.77 17.10
N GLY A 51 -1.26 4.33 18.17
CA GLY A 51 -0.63 3.56 19.24
C GLY A 51 0.71 2.90 18.83
N GLY A 52 1.33 3.38 17.77
CA GLY A 52 2.64 2.91 17.30
C GLY A 52 3.79 3.37 18.20
N SER A 53 4.95 2.72 18.06
CA SER A 53 6.19 3.15 18.70
C SER A 53 6.65 4.49 18.10
N ASN A 54 7.44 5.29 18.83
CA ASN A 54 7.97 6.60 18.41
C ASN A 54 8.94 6.55 17.19
N LYS A 55 9.02 5.44 16.46
CA LYS A 55 9.80 5.32 15.23
C LYS A 55 8.89 5.60 14.02
N GLU A 56 9.05 6.77 13.44
CA GLU A 56 8.45 7.09 12.13
C GLU A 56 9.10 6.23 11.04
N THR A 57 8.50 5.10 10.73
CA THR A 57 8.91 4.23 9.63
C THR A 57 7.74 4.04 8.67
N GLY A 58 7.97 3.90 7.38
CA GLY A 58 6.92 3.66 6.38
C GLY A 58 6.60 4.86 5.49
N CYS A 59 5.59 4.68 4.63
CA CYS A 59 5.25 5.64 3.56
C CYS A 59 4.69 6.99 4.05
N CYS A 60 4.31 7.10 5.31
CA CYS A 60 3.77 8.34 5.91
C CYS A 60 4.82 9.13 6.69
N SER A 61 6.08 8.70 6.73
CA SER A 61 7.16 9.46 7.39
C SER A 61 7.49 10.72 6.60
N LEU A 62 7.95 11.76 7.31
CA LEU A 62 8.41 13.01 6.69
C LEU A 62 9.51 12.76 5.65
N ASP A 63 10.43 11.83 5.94
CA ASP A 63 11.52 11.46 5.02
C ASP A 63 10.96 10.86 3.72
N SER A 64 9.99 9.96 3.81
CA SER A 64 9.35 9.38 2.62
C SER A 64 8.61 10.42 1.77
N ILE A 65 7.92 11.35 2.42
CA ILE A 65 7.25 12.47 1.73
C ILE A 65 8.28 13.36 1.03
N ASN A 66 9.40 13.66 1.69
CA ASN A 66 10.48 14.47 1.12
C ASN A 66 11.17 13.75 -0.04
N ASP A 67 11.38 12.44 0.03
CA ASP A 67 11.93 11.67 -1.09
C ASP A 67 11.04 11.75 -2.33
N ALA A 68 9.73 11.56 -2.17
CA ALA A 68 8.79 11.69 -3.27
C ALA A 68 8.82 13.12 -3.88
N ARG A 69 8.84 14.13 -3.02
CA ARG A 69 8.92 15.54 -3.44
C ARG A 69 10.22 15.85 -4.18
N ASN A 70 11.36 15.37 -3.69
CA ASN A 70 12.66 15.61 -4.31
C ASN A 70 12.74 15.02 -5.73
N ILE A 71 12.18 13.84 -5.94
CA ILE A 71 12.09 13.24 -7.27
C ILE A 71 11.23 14.10 -8.19
N ALA A 72 10.07 14.53 -7.73
CA ALA A 72 9.17 15.38 -8.50
C ALA A 72 9.84 16.71 -8.90
N VAL A 73 10.53 17.36 -7.96
CA VAL A 73 11.28 18.60 -8.20
C VAL A 73 12.40 18.38 -9.21
N ASN A 74 13.19 17.32 -9.06
CA ASN A 74 14.30 17.02 -9.95
C ASN A 74 13.85 16.72 -11.39
N LEU A 75 12.68 16.16 -11.56
CA LEU A 75 12.08 15.86 -12.88
C LEU A 75 11.14 16.95 -13.40
N GLY A 76 10.86 17.97 -12.59
CA GLY A 76 10.08 19.13 -13.00
C GLY A 76 8.57 18.90 -13.11
N PHE A 77 8.01 17.93 -12.38
CA PHE A 77 6.57 17.73 -12.30
C PHE A 77 5.99 18.11 -10.93
N PRO A 78 4.70 18.51 -10.85
CA PRO A 78 4.08 18.89 -9.60
C PRO A 78 3.86 17.66 -8.68
N HIS A 79 3.96 17.88 -7.37
CA HIS A 79 3.71 16.88 -6.35
C HIS A 79 2.81 17.44 -5.26
N TYR A 80 1.75 16.70 -4.93
CA TYR A 80 0.76 17.06 -3.91
C TYR A 80 0.73 16.03 -2.78
N ILE A 81 0.28 16.48 -1.62
CA ILE A 81 0.04 15.63 -0.45
C ILE A 81 -1.45 15.73 -0.13
N ILE A 82 -2.11 14.59 0.05
CA ILE A 82 -3.48 14.53 0.52
C ILE A 82 -3.56 13.84 1.87
N ASP A 83 -4.40 14.36 2.73
CA ASP A 83 -4.70 13.76 4.03
C ASP A 83 -5.96 12.90 3.91
N ILE A 84 -5.81 11.60 4.14
CA ILE A 84 -6.89 10.61 4.09
C ILE A 84 -6.90 9.77 5.38
N ARG A 85 -6.38 10.34 6.48
CA ARG A 85 -6.24 9.62 7.75
C ARG A 85 -7.56 9.22 8.37
N GLU A 86 -8.57 10.07 8.23
CA GLU A 86 -9.91 9.79 8.74
C GLU A 86 -10.52 8.58 8.03
N GLU A 87 -10.61 8.63 6.71
CA GLU A 87 -11.17 7.54 5.91
C GLU A 87 -10.37 6.23 6.08
N PHE A 88 -9.04 6.34 6.18
CA PHE A 88 -8.19 5.17 6.40
C PHE A 88 -8.39 4.57 7.79
N GLY A 89 -8.55 5.41 8.81
CA GLY A 89 -8.82 4.98 10.19
C GLY A 89 -10.12 4.20 10.28
N ASP A 90 -11.20 4.79 9.81
CA ASP A 90 -12.55 4.23 9.91
C ASP A 90 -12.70 2.93 9.10
N TYR A 91 -12.18 2.90 7.86
CA TYR A 91 -12.39 1.74 6.99
C TYR A 91 -11.35 0.64 7.16
N VAL A 92 -10.08 0.99 7.32
CA VAL A 92 -9.00 0.00 7.29
C VAL A 92 -8.59 -0.44 8.69
N ILE A 93 -8.32 0.50 9.58
CA ILE A 93 -7.80 0.17 10.91
C ILE A 93 -8.91 -0.39 11.80
N ASP A 94 -10.11 0.16 11.75
CA ASP A 94 -11.24 -0.33 12.55
C ASP A 94 -11.69 -1.71 12.09
N HIS A 95 -11.76 -1.92 10.78
CA HIS A 95 -12.06 -3.25 10.22
C HIS A 95 -10.98 -4.27 10.60
N PHE A 96 -9.69 -3.91 10.47
CA PHE A 96 -8.59 -4.79 10.88
C PHE A 96 -8.73 -5.24 12.34
N THR A 97 -9.07 -4.29 13.21
CA THR A 97 -9.26 -4.55 14.64
C THR A 97 -10.48 -5.45 14.88
N SER A 98 -11.63 -5.16 14.26
CA SER A 98 -12.85 -5.93 14.44
C SER A 98 -12.71 -7.38 13.93
N GLU A 99 -12.05 -7.59 12.79
CA GLU A 99 -11.83 -8.94 12.25
C GLU A 99 -11.02 -9.83 13.22
N TYR A 100 -9.95 -9.29 13.80
CA TYR A 100 -9.20 -10.03 14.80
C TYR A 100 -10.03 -10.32 16.06
N LEU A 101 -10.85 -9.36 16.50
CA LEU A 101 -11.75 -9.56 17.66
C LEU A 101 -12.87 -10.58 17.38
N GLU A 102 -13.16 -10.85 16.12
CA GLU A 102 -14.11 -11.87 15.68
C GLU A 102 -13.41 -13.21 15.32
N GLY A 103 -12.09 -13.33 15.55
CA GLY A 103 -11.32 -14.54 15.28
C GLY A 103 -11.01 -14.76 13.79
N ARG A 104 -11.15 -13.75 12.96
CA ARG A 104 -10.78 -13.79 11.54
C ARG A 104 -9.43 -13.11 11.32
N THR A 105 -8.75 -13.47 10.24
CA THR A 105 -7.49 -12.83 9.85
C THR A 105 -7.74 -11.88 8.69
N PRO A 106 -7.68 -10.55 8.90
CA PRO A 106 -7.95 -9.57 7.86
C PRO A 106 -6.79 -9.43 6.87
N ASN A 107 -7.12 -9.00 5.65
CA ASN A 107 -6.16 -8.45 4.71
C ASN A 107 -6.45 -6.95 4.49
N PRO A 108 -5.82 -6.05 5.26
CA PRO A 108 -6.11 -4.63 5.19
C PRO A 108 -5.74 -4.01 3.84
N CYS A 109 -4.78 -4.60 3.09
CA CYS A 109 -4.36 -4.09 1.79
C CYS A 109 -5.48 -4.18 0.74
N VAL A 110 -6.32 -5.22 0.79
CA VAL A 110 -7.47 -5.34 -0.12
C VAL A 110 -8.44 -4.19 0.10
N LEU A 111 -8.85 -3.95 1.35
CA LEU A 111 -9.77 -2.86 1.67
C LEU A 111 -9.18 -1.49 1.34
N CYS A 112 -7.92 -1.27 1.70
CA CYS A 112 -7.23 -0.03 1.41
C CYS A 112 -7.21 0.26 -0.10
N ASN A 113 -6.89 -0.72 -0.93
CA ASN A 113 -6.88 -0.54 -2.37
C ASN A 113 -8.30 -0.36 -2.91
N THR A 114 -9.27 -1.20 -2.51
CA THR A 114 -10.63 -1.18 -3.04
C THR A 114 -11.39 0.11 -2.71
N HIS A 115 -11.34 0.57 -1.46
CA HIS A 115 -12.23 1.63 -0.96
C HIS A 115 -11.53 2.96 -0.68
N ILE A 116 -10.20 2.97 -0.52
CA ILE A 116 -9.50 4.18 -0.11
C ILE A 116 -8.60 4.71 -1.22
N LYS A 117 -7.61 3.91 -1.65
CA LYS A 117 -6.60 4.40 -2.59
C LYS A 117 -7.20 4.76 -3.95
N TRP A 118 -7.94 3.82 -4.57
CA TRP A 118 -8.46 4.04 -5.91
C TRP A 118 -9.51 5.14 -5.94
N ASP A 119 -10.44 5.16 -4.99
CA ASP A 119 -11.46 6.21 -4.91
C ASP A 119 -10.83 7.60 -4.68
N SER A 120 -9.86 7.69 -3.77
CA SER A 120 -9.17 8.96 -3.51
C SER A 120 -8.31 9.40 -4.69
N LEU A 121 -7.59 8.48 -5.33
CA LEU A 121 -6.75 8.80 -6.50
C LEU A 121 -7.59 9.23 -7.70
N LEU A 122 -8.68 8.51 -8.04
CA LEU A 122 -9.52 8.85 -9.17
C LEU A 122 -10.23 10.19 -8.98
N ARG A 123 -10.79 10.44 -7.79
CA ARG A 123 -11.39 11.73 -7.46
C ARG A 123 -10.41 12.89 -7.64
N ARG A 124 -9.14 12.69 -7.27
CA ARG A 124 -8.10 13.70 -7.45
C ARG A 124 -7.61 13.76 -8.89
N ALA A 125 -7.55 12.64 -9.59
CA ALA A 125 -7.24 12.60 -11.01
C ALA A 125 -8.24 13.44 -11.81
N ASP A 126 -9.54 13.30 -11.52
CA ASP A 126 -10.60 14.11 -12.16
C ASP A 126 -10.43 15.61 -11.88
N GLN A 127 -10.11 15.98 -10.63
CA GLN A 127 -9.87 17.39 -10.24
C GLN A 127 -8.63 18.00 -10.91
N LEU A 128 -7.68 17.17 -11.32
CA LEU A 128 -6.41 17.58 -11.94
C LEU A 128 -6.38 17.31 -13.45
N ASP A 129 -7.52 16.97 -14.04
CA ASP A 129 -7.66 16.61 -15.47
C ASP A 129 -6.68 15.49 -15.88
N CYS A 130 -6.47 14.49 -15.00
CA CYS A 130 -5.67 13.31 -15.31
C CYS A 130 -6.53 12.22 -15.92
N GLU A 131 -6.15 11.71 -17.08
CA GLU A 131 -6.82 10.59 -17.74
C GLU A 131 -6.57 9.28 -16.98
N PHE A 132 -5.37 9.14 -16.42
CA PHE A 132 -4.90 7.92 -15.79
C PHE A 132 -4.44 8.15 -14.35
N ILE A 133 -4.48 7.06 -13.59
CA ILE A 133 -3.77 6.93 -12.31
C ILE A 133 -2.71 5.84 -12.44
N ALA A 134 -1.63 5.94 -11.68
CA ALA A 134 -0.59 4.92 -11.66
C ALA A 134 -0.06 4.68 -10.24
N THR A 135 0.38 3.46 -10.01
CA THR A 135 0.98 3.05 -8.73
C THR A 135 2.17 2.13 -8.96
N GLY A 136 3.05 2.02 -7.96
CA GLY A 136 4.20 1.11 -7.98
C GLY A 136 3.87 -0.35 -7.66
N HIS A 137 2.65 -0.83 -7.90
CA HIS A 137 2.30 -2.23 -7.64
C HIS A 137 2.89 -3.17 -8.70
N TYR A 138 3.35 -4.33 -8.25
CA TYR A 138 3.76 -5.44 -9.11
C TYR A 138 2.55 -6.26 -9.52
N ALA A 139 1.83 -5.78 -10.49
CA ALA A 139 0.67 -6.42 -11.09
C ALA A 139 0.54 -5.98 -12.54
N LYS A 140 -0.30 -6.64 -13.32
CA LYS A 140 -0.62 -6.28 -14.70
C LYS A 140 -2.11 -6.10 -14.88
N ILE A 141 -2.48 -5.22 -15.82
CA ILE A 141 -3.83 -5.10 -16.32
C ILE A 141 -3.84 -5.51 -17.78
N ARG A 142 -4.77 -6.34 -18.16
CA ARG A 142 -5.03 -6.70 -19.55
C ARG A 142 -6.51 -6.55 -19.89
N LEU A 143 -6.79 -6.15 -21.10
CA LEU A 143 -8.14 -6.12 -21.63
C LEU A 143 -8.44 -7.42 -22.36
N GLU A 144 -9.46 -8.15 -21.93
CA GLU A 144 -9.84 -9.43 -22.49
C GLU A 144 -11.38 -9.53 -22.48
N ASN A 145 -11.99 -9.79 -23.64
CA ASN A 145 -13.45 -9.85 -23.80
C ASN A 145 -14.16 -8.61 -23.20
N GLU A 146 -13.67 -7.42 -23.52
CA GLU A 146 -14.19 -6.13 -23.04
C GLU A 146 -14.12 -5.94 -21.51
N ARG A 147 -13.34 -6.76 -20.80
CA ARG A 147 -13.13 -6.65 -19.35
C ARG A 147 -11.67 -6.43 -19.04
N TYR A 148 -11.42 -5.52 -18.11
CA TYR A 148 -10.10 -5.32 -17.51
C TYR A 148 -9.86 -6.39 -16.44
N ILE A 149 -8.76 -7.12 -16.60
CA ILE A 149 -8.39 -8.24 -15.73
C ILE A 149 -7.07 -7.90 -15.06
N VAL A 150 -7.06 -7.95 -13.72
CA VAL A 150 -5.81 -7.93 -12.96
C VAL A 150 -5.14 -9.29 -13.05
N SER A 151 -3.87 -9.30 -13.39
CA SER A 151 -3.06 -10.53 -13.48
C SER A 151 -1.74 -10.35 -12.75
N ARG A 152 -1.09 -11.47 -12.46
CA ARG A 152 0.18 -11.49 -11.73
C ARG A 152 1.24 -10.68 -12.43
N GLY A 153 2.06 -9.99 -11.65
CA GLY A 153 3.30 -9.38 -12.09
C GLY A 153 4.31 -10.43 -12.57
N LYS A 154 5.33 -9.99 -13.29
CA LYS A 154 6.42 -10.86 -13.76
C LYS A 154 7.25 -11.41 -12.59
N ASP A 155 7.50 -10.58 -11.58
CA ASP A 155 8.17 -11.00 -10.35
C ASP A 155 7.17 -11.66 -9.40
N LEU A 156 7.14 -12.99 -9.40
CA LEU A 156 6.22 -13.77 -8.58
C LEU A 156 6.47 -13.63 -7.07
N GLN A 157 7.68 -13.23 -6.65
CA GLN A 157 7.98 -13.01 -5.24
C GLN A 157 7.48 -11.65 -4.75
N LYS A 158 7.27 -10.72 -5.68
CA LYS A 158 6.76 -9.36 -5.42
C LYS A 158 5.34 -9.16 -5.89
N ASP A 159 4.70 -10.16 -6.47
CA ASP A 159 3.33 -10.06 -6.97
C ASP A 159 2.36 -9.54 -5.91
N GLN A 160 1.60 -8.51 -6.29
CA GLN A 160 0.63 -7.83 -5.44
C GLN A 160 -0.79 -7.90 -6.01
N SER A 161 -0.99 -8.70 -7.06
CA SER A 161 -2.32 -8.86 -7.69
C SER A 161 -3.40 -9.32 -6.71
N TYR A 162 -3.01 -10.08 -5.67
CA TYR A 162 -3.89 -10.57 -4.61
C TYR A 162 -4.60 -9.46 -3.82
N ALA A 163 -4.03 -8.26 -3.78
CA ALA A 163 -4.59 -7.14 -3.05
C ALA A 163 -5.41 -6.17 -3.93
N LEU A 164 -5.62 -6.50 -5.22
CA LEU A 164 -6.19 -5.60 -6.23
C LEU A 164 -7.51 -6.11 -6.84
N TRP A 165 -7.99 -7.28 -6.42
CA TRP A 165 -9.16 -7.92 -7.02
C TRP A 165 -10.47 -7.17 -6.80
N GLY A 166 -10.57 -6.33 -5.78
CA GLY A 166 -11.76 -5.54 -5.46
C GLY A 166 -11.89 -4.24 -6.27
N ILE A 167 -10.92 -3.89 -7.10
CA ILE A 167 -10.93 -2.65 -7.89
C ILE A 167 -11.98 -2.75 -9.00
N SER A 168 -12.81 -1.70 -9.17
CA SER A 168 -13.87 -1.67 -10.17
C SER A 168 -13.31 -1.66 -11.61
N GLN A 169 -14.15 -2.06 -12.57
CA GLN A 169 -13.80 -2.03 -14.00
C GLN A 169 -13.50 -0.62 -14.49
N GLU A 170 -14.26 0.36 -14.03
CA GLU A 170 -14.02 1.77 -14.32
C GLU A 170 -12.64 2.21 -13.83
N SER A 171 -12.31 1.89 -12.57
CA SER A 171 -11.02 2.19 -11.98
C SER A 171 -9.86 1.51 -12.71
N LEU A 172 -10.03 0.22 -13.06
CA LEU A 172 -9.02 -0.54 -13.79
C LEU A 172 -8.76 0.02 -15.19
N SER A 173 -9.81 0.53 -15.88
CA SER A 173 -9.67 1.11 -17.21
C SER A 173 -8.75 2.35 -17.26
N ARG A 174 -8.60 3.01 -16.13
CA ARG A 174 -7.78 4.22 -15.96
C ARG A 174 -6.49 3.97 -15.18
N THR A 175 -6.17 2.71 -14.85
CA THR A 175 -5.03 2.37 -14.01
C THR A 175 -3.86 1.86 -14.84
N ILE A 176 -2.65 2.33 -14.51
CA ILE A 176 -1.39 1.88 -15.09
C ILE A 176 -0.51 1.29 -13.98
N PHE A 177 0.03 0.09 -14.20
CA PHE A 177 1.04 -0.55 -13.37
C PHE A 177 2.37 -0.65 -14.11
N PRO A 178 3.23 0.37 -14.04
CA PRO A 178 4.47 0.41 -14.83
C PRO A 178 5.44 -0.72 -14.51
N LEU A 179 5.38 -1.26 -13.28
CA LEU A 179 6.32 -2.27 -12.79
C LEU A 179 5.89 -3.70 -13.08
N GLY A 180 4.72 -3.92 -13.68
CA GLY A 180 4.14 -5.25 -13.85
C GLY A 180 5.00 -6.23 -14.65
N ASP A 181 5.82 -5.75 -15.58
CA ASP A 181 6.71 -6.54 -16.43
C ASP A 181 8.18 -6.56 -16.00
N LEU A 182 8.49 -6.07 -14.79
CA LEU A 182 9.83 -5.94 -14.26
C LEU A 182 10.05 -6.81 -13.02
N HIS A 183 11.29 -7.24 -12.82
CA HIS A 183 11.72 -7.82 -11.54
C HIS A 183 12.19 -6.73 -10.59
N LYS A 184 12.15 -6.99 -9.29
CA LYS A 184 12.66 -6.07 -8.27
C LYS A 184 14.14 -5.73 -8.46
N THR A 185 14.92 -6.67 -8.97
CA THR A 185 16.32 -6.46 -9.33
C THR A 185 16.49 -5.42 -10.43
N ASP A 186 15.59 -5.41 -11.42
CA ASP A 186 15.59 -4.43 -12.51
C ASP A 186 15.28 -3.03 -11.98
N ILE A 187 14.32 -2.93 -11.05
CA ILE A 187 13.95 -1.67 -10.38
C ILE A 187 15.12 -1.10 -9.57
N LYS A 188 15.84 -1.96 -8.81
CA LYS A 188 17.03 -1.53 -8.07
C LYS A 188 18.15 -1.07 -9.01
N ALA A 189 18.36 -1.78 -10.12
CA ALA A 189 19.35 -1.39 -11.12
C ALA A 189 18.99 -0.04 -11.78
N LEU A 190 17.72 0.16 -12.14
CA LEU A 190 17.24 1.44 -12.67
C LEU A 190 17.43 2.58 -11.68
N ALA A 191 17.12 2.37 -10.39
CA ALA A 191 17.34 3.38 -9.36
C ALA A 191 18.81 3.78 -9.24
N LEU A 192 19.74 2.82 -9.27
CA LEU A 192 21.18 3.09 -9.26
C LEU A 192 21.64 3.88 -10.49
N GLN A 193 21.14 3.51 -11.69
CA GLN A 193 21.42 4.23 -12.92
C GLN A 193 20.93 5.68 -12.90
N LYS A 194 19.82 5.94 -12.19
CA LYS A 194 19.28 7.29 -12.00
C LYS A 194 19.92 8.06 -10.83
N GLY A 195 20.93 7.50 -10.17
CA GLY A 195 21.61 8.14 -9.04
C GLY A 195 20.81 8.12 -7.73
N LEU A 196 19.77 7.29 -7.61
CA LEU A 196 18.91 7.18 -6.44
C LEU A 196 19.48 6.15 -5.45
N PHE A 197 20.74 6.30 -5.06
CA PHE A 197 21.47 5.33 -4.22
C PHE A 197 20.82 5.11 -2.86
N GLU A 198 20.35 6.17 -2.21
CA GLU A 198 19.69 6.09 -0.91
C GLU A 198 18.39 5.30 -0.99
N LEU A 199 17.56 5.55 -2.02
CA LEU A 199 16.33 4.80 -2.24
C LEU A 199 16.60 3.32 -2.57
N ALA A 200 17.64 3.03 -3.36
CA ALA A 200 18.01 1.66 -3.69
C ALA A 200 18.51 0.86 -2.48
N SER A 201 19.05 1.53 -1.46
CA SER A 201 19.55 0.92 -0.22
C SER A 201 18.51 0.83 0.89
N LYS A 202 17.39 1.56 0.80
CA LYS A 202 16.31 1.51 1.81
C LYS A 202 15.77 0.08 1.94
N SER A 203 15.50 -0.31 3.19
CA SER A 203 14.80 -1.56 3.48
C SER A 203 13.38 -1.50 2.91
N GLU A 204 12.94 -2.63 2.39
CA GLU A 204 11.59 -2.77 1.86
C GLU A 204 10.59 -2.91 3.02
N SER A 205 9.42 -2.28 2.86
CA SER A 205 8.31 -2.48 3.80
C SER A 205 7.59 -3.78 3.41
N TYR A 206 7.74 -4.83 4.22
CA TYR A 206 7.07 -6.12 4.00
C TYR A 206 5.80 -6.29 4.83
N GLU A 207 5.53 -5.32 5.72
CA GLU A 207 4.57 -5.46 6.79
C GLU A 207 3.35 -4.55 6.57
N ILE A 208 2.37 -4.70 7.45
CA ILE A 208 1.18 -3.85 7.48
C ILE A 208 1.62 -2.41 7.77
N CYS A 209 1.31 -1.49 6.88
CA CYS A 209 1.85 -0.12 6.88
C CYS A 209 1.60 0.67 8.18
N PHE A 210 0.52 0.39 8.91
CA PHE A 210 0.18 1.03 10.18
C PHE A 210 0.59 0.19 11.41
N VAL A 211 1.31 -0.91 11.22
CA VAL A 211 1.94 -1.75 12.26
C VAL A 211 3.46 -1.82 11.99
N PRO A 212 4.19 -0.71 12.16
CA PRO A 212 5.56 -0.58 11.68
C PRO A 212 6.58 -1.41 12.45
N ASP A 213 6.23 -1.84 13.67
CA ASP A 213 7.04 -2.72 14.52
C ASP A 213 6.76 -4.21 14.26
N ASN A 214 5.90 -4.53 13.29
CA ASN A 214 5.43 -5.87 12.99
C ASN A 214 4.78 -6.59 14.18
N ASP A 215 4.38 -5.84 15.21
CA ASP A 215 3.71 -6.33 16.40
C ASP A 215 2.21 -6.00 16.35
N TYR A 216 1.45 -6.73 15.52
CA TYR A 216 0.00 -6.53 15.45
C TYR A 216 -0.70 -6.87 16.78
N ARG A 217 -0.13 -7.77 17.58
CA ARG A 217 -0.65 -8.11 18.90
C ARG A 217 -0.55 -6.94 19.87
N GLY A 218 0.62 -6.31 19.93
CA GLY A 218 0.82 -5.07 20.68
C GLY A 218 -0.04 -3.93 20.15
N PHE A 219 -0.22 -3.84 18.83
CA PHE A 219 -1.14 -2.88 18.23
C PHE A 219 -2.58 -3.09 18.74
N LEU A 220 -3.11 -4.32 18.72
CA LEU A 220 -4.44 -4.63 19.23
C LEU A 220 -4.59 -4.29 20.74
N ARG A 221 -3.58 -4.64 21.56
CA ARG A 221 -3.55 -4.32 22.98
C ARG A 221 -3.62 -2.82 23.26
N ARG A 222 -2.89 -2.02 22.49
CA ARG A 222 -2.88 -0.56 22.62
C ARG A 222 -4.19 0.08 22.15
N ARG A 223 -4.83 -0.52 21.14
CA ARG A 223 -6.04 0.05 20.53
C ARG A 223 -7.32 -0.33 21.27
N VAL A 224 -7.41 -1.51 21.82
CA VAL A 224 -8.62 -2.05 22.45
C VAL A 224 -8.42 -2.09 23.97
N ALA A 225 -9.04 -1.16 24.66
CA ALA A 225 -8.96 -1.10 26.13
C ALA A 225 -9.54 -2.38 26.76
N GLY A 226 -8.81 -2.95 27.73
CA GLY A 226 -9.24 -4.15 28.44
C GLY A 226 -9.31 -5.41 27.57
N LEU A 227 -8.55 -5.45 26.46
CA LEU A 227 -8.58 -6.60 25.54
C LEU A 227 -8.15 -7.89 26.24
N GLU A 228 -7.10 -7.85 27.03
CA GLU A 228 -6.54 -9.03 27.68
C GLU A 228 -7.54 -9.67 28.65
N GLU A 229 -8.24 -8.86 29.45
CA GLU A 229 -9.27 -9.35 30.36
C GLU A 229 -10.48 -9.93 29.62
N ARG A 230 -10.83 -9.37 28.47
CA ARG A 230 -11.99 -9.79 27.66
C ARG A 230 -11.76 -11.10 26.93
N VAL A 231 -10.52 -11.39 26.54
CA VAL A 231 -10.17 -12.57 25.73
C VAL A 231 -9.26 -13.54 26.47
N ALA A 232 -9.13 -13.34 27.80
CA ALA A 232 -8.21 -14.06 28.65
C ALA A 232 -8.32 -15.58 28.51
N GLY A 233 -7.24 -16.14 27.98
CA GLY A 233 -6.97 -17.56 27.99
C GLY A 233 -7.93 -18.43 27.17
N GLY A 234 -7.41 -19.52 26.70
CA GLY A 234 -8.16 -20.54 25.99
C GLY A 234 -7.27 -21.76 25.76
N ALA A 235 -7.87 -22.82 25.24
CA ALA A 235 -7.17 -24.03 24.89
C ALA A 235 -6.99 -24.15 23.38
N PHE A 236 -5.82 -24.62 22.94
CA PHE A 236 -5.66 -25.20 21.61
C PHE A 236 -6.23 -26.61 21.62
N VAL A 237 -7.19 -26.86 20.77
CA VAL A 237 -7.95 -28.09 20.70
C VAL A 237 -7.84 -28.66 19.28
N LEU A 238 -7.53 -29.94 19.16
CA LEU A 238 -7.58 -30.67 17.91
C LEU A 238 -9.03 -30.94 17.48
N GLU A 239 -9.25 -31.28 16.20
CA GLU A 239 -10.57 -31.70 15.70
C GLU A 239 -11.16 -32.88 16.49
N THR A 240 -10.30 -33.71 17.12
CA THR A 240 -10.68 -34.82 18.00
C THR A 240 -11.24 -34.37 19.35
N GLY A 241 -11.12 -33.08 19.72
CA GLY A 241 -11.45 -32.55 21.02
C GLY A 241 -10.29 -32.63 22.04
N GLU A 242 -9.14 -33.16 21.67
CA GLU A 242 -7.97 -33.21 22.51
C GLU A 242 -7.35 -31.84 22.74
N VAL A 243 -7.07 -31.47 23.98
CA VAL A 243 -6.39 -30.23 24.34
C VAL A 243 -4.88 -30.43 24.20
N VAL A 244 -4.23 -29.64 23.32
CA VAL A 244 -2.79 -29.73 23.03
C VAL A 244 -1.98 -28.56 23.57
N GLY A 245 -2.64 -27.57 24.15
CA GLY A 245 -1.96 -26.42 24.75
C GLY A 245 -2.93 -25.33 25.19
N SER A 246 -2.40 -24.20 25.64
CA SER A 246 -3.18 -23.02 26.03
C SER A 246 -2.67 -21.77 25.31
N HIS A 247 -3.53 -20.75 25.19
CA HIS A 247 -3.21 -19.49 24.56
C HIS A 247 -3.68 -18.27 25.36
N GLU A 248 -3.07 -17.13 25.12
CA GLU A 248 -3.37 -15.86 25.83
C GLU A 248 -4.68 -15.20 25.38
N GLY A 249 -5.20 -15.60 24.25
CA GLY A 249 -6.43 -15.06 23.66
C GLY A 249 -6.44 -15.25 22.14
N TYR A 250 -7.56 -15.67 21.57
CA TYR A 250 -7.68 -16.00 20.15
C TYR A 250 -7.33 -14.84 19.18
N PRO A 251 -7.53 -13.53 19.50
CA PRO A 251 -7.18 -12.46 18.59
C PRO A 251 -5.67 -12.31 18.35
N PHE A 252 -4.85 -12.94 19.18
CA PHE A 252 -3.39 -12.90 19.08
C PHE A 252 -2.82 -13.96 18.13
N TYR A 253 -3.68 -14.64 17.39
CA TYR A 253 -3.28 -15.70 16.45
C TYR A 253 -3.89 -15.45 15.07
N THR A 254 -3.13 -15.88 14.05
CA THR A 254 -3.51 -15.75 12.65
C THR A 254 -3.93 -17.11 12.11
N VAL A 255 -5.00 -17.18 11.35
CA VAL A 255 -5.44 -18.43 10.69
C VAL A 255 -4.31 -18.97 9.81
N GLY A 256 -3.96 -20.24 9.99
CA GLY A 256 -2.84 -20.91 9.32
C GLY A 256 -1.47 -20.67 9.94
N GLN A 257 -1.39 -20.04 11.10
CA GLN A 257 -0.15 -19.85 11.84
C GLN A 257 0.48 -21.20 12.19
N ARG A 258 1.80 -21.36 11.92
CA ARG A 258 2.54 -22.61 12.16
C ARG A 258 3.68 -22.45 13.17
N LYS A 259 3.97 -21.23 13.61
CA LYS A 259 5.07 -20.94 14.54
C LYS A 259 4.58 -20.07 15.68
N GLY A 260 5.22 -20.19 16.84
CA GLY A 260 4.90 -19.36 18.00
C GLY A 260 3.56 -19.71 18.64
N LEU A 261 3.08 -20.94 18.49
CA LEU A 261 1.86 -21.44 19.16
C LEU A 261 2.16 -21.93 20.57
N GLY A 262 3.39 -22.39 20.85
CA GLY A 262 3.77 -22.95 22.15
C GLY A 262 3.24 -24.37 22.43
N ILE A 263 2.88 -25.09 21.37
CA ILE A 263 2.41 -26.49 21.39
C ILE A 263 3.37 -27.40 20.66
#